data_750ee54bf68643d935e044b476a02422
#
_entry.id   750ee54bf68643d935e044b476a02422
#
_cell.length_a   1.000
_cell.length_b   1.000
_cell.length_c   1.000
_cell.angle_alpha   90.00
_cell.angle_beta   90.00
_cell.angle_gamma   90.00
#
_symmetry.space_group_name_H-M   'P 1'
#
loop_
_entity.id
_entity.type
_entity.pdbx_description
1 polymer ?
#
loop_
_entity_poly.entity_id
_entity_poly.type
_entity_poly.pdbx_seq_one_letter_code
_entity_poly.pdbx_strand_id
1 'polypeptide(L)'
;AIECRITAEDPYNNFRPSLGRIVGLYEPSGPGVRVDSGVHEGFEISPYYDSLIGKLVAWGETRGEAILRMRRALEEYRIIGIKTTIPFHQELMNSTRFIGGQFDTTFAEESFVLVEEKLEEHLKIAAIAATLLAHHRRNQARSTITPAGQRRASNWKMFGRWRMLRR
;
A
#
# COMPACT_ATOMS: atom_id res chain seq x y z
N ALA A 1 -2.35 20.11 16.20
CA ALA A 1 -2.77 19.56 14.90
C ALA A 1 -1.62 19.58 13.91
N ILE A 2 -1.68 18.71 12.91
CA ILE A 2 -0.75 18.64 11.78
C ILE A 2 -1.59 18.68 10.50
N GLU A 3 -1.15 19.44 9.51
CA GLU A 3 -1.77 19.50 8.18
C GLU A 3 -0.77 19.01 7.14
N CYS A 4 -1.22 18.14 6.22
CA CYS A 4 -0.51 17.75 5.02
C CYS A 4 -1.30 18.21 3.79
N ARG A 5 -0.66 18.98 2.91
CA ARG A 5 -1.22 19.38 1.62
C ARG A 5 -0.98 18.27 0.62
N ILE A 6 -2.04 17.61 0.21
CA ILE A 6 -1.96 16.53 -0.78
C ILE A 6 -2.08 17.15 -2.15
N THR A 7 -1.03 17.01 -2.95
CA THR A 7 -0.91 17.58 -4.29
C THR A 7 -0.74 16.48 -5.34
N ALA A 8 -1.17 16.76 -6.58
CA ALA A 8 -0.96 15.91 -7.74
C ALA A 8 0.45 16.13 -8.31
N GLU A 9 1.45 15.65 -7.60
CA GLU A 9 2.87 15.82 -7.91
C GLU A 9 3.63 14.51 -7.69
N ASP A 10 4.66 14.28 -8.51
CA ASP A 10 5.54 13.13 -8.39
C ASP A 10 6.74 13.48 -7.49
N PRO A 11 6.74 13.05 -6.23
CA PRO A 11 7.82 13.37 -5.32
C PRO A 11 9.15 12.69 -5.72
N TYR A 12 9.10 11.58 -6.47
CA TYR A 12 10.29 10.89 -6.97
C TYR A 12 10.88 11.51 -8.23
N ASN A 13 10.19 12.49 -8.82
CA ASN A 13 10.62 13.20 -10.02
C ASN A 13 10.60 14.71 -9.81
N ASN A 14 11.27 15.13 -8.73
CA ASN A 14 11.43 16.56 -8.36
C ASN A 14 10.09 17.32 -8.27
N PHE A 15 9.04 16.70 -7.69
CA PHE A 15 7.71 17.25 -7.52
C PHE A 15 7.06 17.77 -8.82
N ARG A 16 7.37 17.13 -9.95
CA ARG A 16 6.72 17.49 -11.21
C ARG A 16 5.21 17.22 -11.13
N PRO A 17 4.38 18.14 -11.67
CA PRO A 17 2.94 17.95 -11.73
C PRO A 17 2.57 16.63 -12.41
N SER A 18 1.69 15.86 -11.77
CA SER A 18 1.14 14.62 -12.31
C SER A 18 -0.26 14.90 -12.85
N LEU A 19 -0.34 15.13 -14.15
CA LEU A 19 -1.59 15.36 -14.84
C LEU A 19 -2.31 14.04 -15.11
N GLY A 20 -3.63 14.07 -15.19
CA GLY A 20 -4.43 12.91 -15.53
C GLY A 20 -5.75 12.86 -14.77
N ARG A 21 -6.43 11.72 -14.88
CA ARG A 21 -7.75 11.50 -14.28
C ARG A 21 -7.65 10.67 -13.01
N ILE A 22 -8.35 11.10 -11.98
CA ILE A 22 -8.51 10.31 -10.74
C ILE A 22 -9.49 9.17 -11.05
N VAL A 23 -8.99 7.93 -11.00
CA VAL A 23 -9.77 6.71 -11.29
C VAL A 23 -10.44 6.17 -10.03
N GLY A 24 -9.80 6.38 -8.87
CA GLY A 24 -10.33 5.99 -7.57
C GLY A 24 -9.86 6.95 -6.49
N LEU A 25 -10.74 7.28 -5.55
CA LEU A 25 -10.49 8.18 -4.44
C LEU A 25 -11.05 7.57 -3.15
N TYR A 26 -10.16 7.31 -2.18
CA TYR A 26 -10.50 6.79 -0.87
C TYR A 26 -9.91 7.70 0.20
N GLU A 27 -10.74 8.56 0.78
CA GLU A 27 -10.35 9.53 1.79
C GLU A 27 -10.38 8.92 3.18
N PRO A 28 -9.36 9.19 4.02
CA PRO A 28 -9.33 8.71 5.39
C PRO A 28 -10.38 9.43 6.24
N SER A 29 -10.90 8.72 7.23
CA SER A 29 -11.88 9.29 8.16
C SER A 29 -11.64 8.80 9.59
N GLY A 30 -12.43 9.31 10.54
CA GLY A 30 -12.40 8.86 11.92
C GLY A 30 -11.99 9.95 12.93
N PRO A 31 -11.88 9.58 14.22
CA PRO A 31 -11.63 10.55 15.29
C PRO A 31 -10.32 11.32 15.09
N GLY A 32 -10.42 12.66 15.11
CA GLY A 32 -9.28 13.55 14.98
C GLY A 32 -8.67 13.62 13.57
N VAL A 33 -9.39 13.14 12.54
CA VAL A 33 -9.01 13.26 11.13
C VAL A 33 -10.04 14.06 10.37
N ARG A 34 -9.60 15.02 9.54
CA ARG A 34 -10.42 15.80 8.62
C ARG A 34 -9.72 15.90 7.28
N VAL A 35 -10.48 15.73 6.21
CA VAL A 35 -10.04 15.95 4.83
C VAL A 35 -10.87 17.09 4.25
N ASP A 36 -10.18 18.14 3.80
CA ASP A 36 -10.80 19.22 3.04
C ASP A 36 -10.42 18.99 1.58
N SER A 37 -11.27 18.28 0.84
CA SER A 37 -11.02 17.85 -0.55
C SER A 37 -11.68 18.79 -1.55
N GLY A 38 -10.98 19.02 -2.66
CA GLY A 38 -11.49 19.80 -3.81
C GLY A 38 -11.77 18.93 -5.04
N VAL A 39 -11.62 17.60 -4.95
CA VAL A 39 -11.72 16.67 -6.07
C VAL A 39 -12.68 15.52 -5.75
N HIS A 40 -13.05 14.78 -6.79
CA HIS A 40 -13.86 13.58 -6.71
C HIS A 40 -13.35 12.51 -7.68
N GLU A 41 -13.84 11.30 -7.57
CA GLU A 41 -13.56 10.25 -8.55
C GLU A 41 -14.03 10.68 -9.93
N GLY A 42 -13.16 10.52 -10.94
CA GLY A 42 -13.38 11.00 -12.30
C GLY A 42 -12.89 12.43 -12.57
N PHE A 43 -12.44 13.16 -11.54
CA PHE A 43 -11.88 14.51 -11.70
C PHE A 43 -10.59 14.48 -12.52
N GLU A 44 -10.41 15.48 -13.40
CA GLU A 44 -9.21 15.62 -14.26
C GLU A 44 -8.33 16.75 -13.73
N ILE A 45 -7.09 16.42 -13.39
CA ILE A 45 -6.07 17.39 -12.96
C ILE A 45 -5.56 18.14 -14.19
N SER A 46 -5.86 19.43 -14.23
CA SER A 46 -5.51 20.33 -15.31
C SER A 46 -4.14 21.00 -15.08
N PRO A 47 -3.35 21.23 -16.14
CA PRO A 47 -2.09 21.99 -16.03
C PRO A 47 -2.27 23.51 -15.81
N TYR A 48 -3.51 23.99 -15.90
CA TYR A 48 -3.83 25.43 -15.83
C TYR A 48 -4.17 25.90 -14.42
N TYR A 49 -4.26 24.99 -13.45
CA TYR A 49 -4.58 25.27 -12.05
C TYR A 49 -3.57 24.65 -11.11
N ASP A 50 -3.69 24.98 -9.82
CA ASP A 50 -2.88 24.40 -8.77
C ASP A 50 -3.05 22.86 -8.72
N SER A 51 -1.97 22.18 -8.41
CA SER A 51 -1.94 20.71 -8.22
C SER A 51 -2.62 20.25 -6.93
N LEU A 52 -3.13 21.15 -6.09
CA LEU A 52 -3.73 20.83 -4.79
C LEU A 52 -4.98 19.97 -4.96
N ILE A 53 -4.94 18.76 -4.40
CA ILE A 53 -6.05 17.82 -4.34
C ILE A 53 -6.88 18.08 -3.09
N GLY A 54 -6.21 18.18 -1.94
CA GLY A 54 -6.88 18.37 -0.67
C GLY A 54 -5.91 18.63 0.48
N LYS A 55 -6.48 18.91 1.63
CA LYS A 55 -5.75 19.11 2.89
C LYS A 55 -6.15 18.02 3.86
N LEU A 56 -5.19 17.22 4.27
CA LEU A 56 -5.37 16.23 5.32
C LEU A 56 -4.93 16.83 6.64
N VAL A 57 -5.85 16.91 7.60
CA VAL A 57 -5.61 17.45 8.93
C VAL A 57 -5.79 16.35 9.97
N ALA A 58 -4.78 16.17 10.83
CA ALA A 58 -4.87 15.31 12.00
C ALA A 58 -4.72 16.12 13.28
N TRP A 59 -5.63 15.94 14.23
CA TRP A 59 -5.59 16.54 15.55
C TRP A 59 -5.26 15.52 16.62
N GLY A 60 -4.57 15.92 17.65
CA GLY A 60 -4.29 15.15 18.86
C GLY A 60 -4.03 16.08 20.04
N GLU A 61 -4.20 15.59 21.27
CA GLU A 61 -3.90 16.34 22.49
C GLU A 61 -2.40 16.63 22.59
N THR A 62 -1.58 15.70 22.10
CA THR A 62 -0.12 15.82 22.04
C THR A 62 0.36 15.79 20.59
N ARG A 63 1.61 16.26 20.37
CA ARG A 63 2.28 16.14 19.06
C ARG A 63 2.40 14.69 18.62
N GLY A 64 2.79 13.78 19.53
CA GLY A 64 2.91 12.36 19.23
C GLY A 64 1.59 11.72 18.76
N GLU A 65 0.49 12.06 19.41
CA GLU A 65 -0.83 11.57 19.03
C GLU A 65 -1.26 12.09 17.65
N ALA A 66 -1.01 13.37 17.38
CA ALA A 66 -1.30 13.95 16.06
C ALA A 66 -0.47 13.27 14.96
N ILE A 67 0.81 12.95 15.21
CA ILE A 67 1.68 12.22 14.28
C ILE A 67 1.14 10.81 14.02
N LEU A 68 0.77 10.07 15.07
CA LEU A 68 0.24 8.70 14.92
C LEU A 68 -1.07 8.67 14.12
N ARG A 69 -1.96 9.64 14.37
CA ARG A 69 -3.20 9.78 13.59
C ARG A 69 -2.94 10.17 12.14
N MET A 70 -1.97 11.06 11.89
CA MET A 70 -1.58 11.44 10.54
C MET A 70 -0.98 10.26 9.77
N ARG A 71 -0.11 9.45 10.38
CA ARG A 71 0.44 8.23 9.76
C ARG A 71 -0.66 7.28 9.30
N ARG A 72 -1.58 6.94 10.21
CA ARG A 72 -2.72 6.09 9.88
C ARG A 72 -3.54 6.68 8.72
N ALA A 73 -3.85 7.97 8.80
CA ALA A 73 -4.64 8.65 7.77
C ALA A 73 -3.94 8.64 6.40
N LEU A 74 -2.62 8.85 6.36
CA LEU A 74 -1.83 8.78 5.12
C LEU A 74 -1.75 7.35 4.55
N GLU A 75 -1.77 6.30 5.40
CA GLU A 75 -1.82 4.90 4.95
C GLU A 75 -3.19 4.53 4.35
N GLU A 76 -4.26 5.09 4.89
CA GLU A 76 -5.63 4.90 4.42
C GLU A 76 -5.93 5.70 3.15
N TYR A 77 -5.27 6.86 2.95
CA TYR A 77 -5.53 7.76 1.83
C TYR A 77 -5.01 7.16 0.53
N ARG A 78 -5.93 6.82 -0.38
CA ARG A 78 -5.59 6.23 -1.68
C ARG A 78 -6.17 7.06 -2.81
N ILE A 79 -5.31 7.47 -3.74
CA ILE A 79 -5.66 8.17 -4.96
C ILE A 79 -5.06 7.37 -6.12
N ILE A 80 -5.91 6.91 -7.02
CA ILE A 80 -5.54 6.03 -8.14
C ILE A 80 -5.68 6.81 -9.45
N GLY A 81 -4.71 6.67 -10.34
CA GLY A 81 -4.70 7.27 -11.68
C GLY A 81 -3.67 8.37 -11.85
N ILE A 82 -3.23 8.98 -10.76
CA ILE A 82 -2.20 10.03 -10.74
C ILE A 82 -1.19 9.77 -9.63
N LYS A 83 -0.01 10.40 -9.72
CA LYS A 83 0.97 10.44 -8.63
C LYS A 83 0.65 11.57 -7.69
N THR A 84 0.95 11.39 -6.40
CA THR A 84 0.64 12.35 -5.34
C THR A 84 1.78 12.45 -4.34
N THR A 85 1.78 13.51 -3.52
CA THR A 85 2.73 13.73 -2.43
C THR A 85 2.49 12.85 -1.20
N ILE A 86 1.52 11.94 -1.20
CA ILE A 86 1.26 11.03 -0.06
C ILE A 86 2.51 10.26 0.39
N PRO A 87 3.28 9.60 -0.50
CA PRO A 87 4.49 8.88 -0.09
C PRO A 87 5.53 9.76 0.58
N PHE A 88 5.71 10.99 0.09
CA PHE A 88 6.60 11.98 0.71
C PHE A 88 6.16 12.31 2.14
N HIS A 89 4.87 12.56 2.37
CA HIS A 89 4.35 12.83 3.70
C HIS A 89 4.47 11.64 4.65
N GLN A 90 4.34 10.40 4.15
CA GLN A 90 4.56 9.19 4.94
C GLN A 90 6.01 9.10 5.46
N GLU A 91 6.99 9.33 4.59
CA GLU A 91 8.40 9.37 4.98
C GLU A 91 8.69 10.51 5.97
N LEU A 92 8.13 11.69 5.71
CA LEU A 92 8.29 12.85 6.57
C LEU A 92 7.76 12.59 7.99
N MET A 93 6.59 11.95 8.13
CA MET A 93 6.04 11.57 9.42
C MET A 93 6.89 10.53 10.16
N ASN A 94 7.72 9.76 9.45
CA ASN A 94 8.62 8.75 10.03
C ASN A 94 10.00 9.32 10.40
N SER A 95 10.32 10.54 9.96
CA SER A 95 11.60 11.19 10.26
C SER A 95 11.72 11.53 11.75
N THR A 96 12.86 11.16 12.35
CA THR A 96 13.18 11.48 13.75
C THR A 96 13.28 12.99 13.99
N ARG A 97 13.79 13.76 13.02
CA ARG A 97 13.84 15.23 13.08
C ARG A 97 12.43 15.83 13.14
N PHE A 98 11.51 15.33 12.31
CA PHE A 98 10.11 15.80 12.33
C PHE A 98 9.41 15.43 13.64
N ILE A 99 9.58 14.21 14.13
CA ILE A 99 9.01 13.74 15.41
C ILE A 99 9.51 14.61 16.56
N GLY A 100 10.81 14.91 16.60
CA GLY A 100 11.45 15.74 17.61
C GLY A 100 11.17 17.25 17.50
N GLY A 101 10.49 17.69 16.43
CA GLY A 101 10.22 19.12 16.19
C GLY A 101 11.48 19.90 15.73
N GLN A 102 12.51 19.23 15.27
CA GLN A 102 13.78 19.79 14.84
C GLN A 102 13.83 19.95 13.32
N PHE A 103 13.00 20.83 12.78
CA PHE A 103 12.91 21.07 11.34
C PHE A 103 12.65 22.55 11.06
N ASP A 104 13.09 22.97 9.90
CA ASP A 104 12.89 24.30 9.32
C ASP A 104 12.24 24.18 7.93
N THR A 105 12.18 25.26 7.18
CA THR A 105 11.57 25.31 5.84
C THR A 105 12.39 24.54 4.80
N THR A 106 13.69 24.30 5.02
CA THR A 106 14.57 23.57 4.09
C THR A 106 14.52 22.06 4.31
N PHE A 107 13.96 21.64 5.45
CA PHE A 107 13.88 20.23 5.85
C PHE A 107 13.26 19.31 4.79
N ALA A 108 12.22 19.79 4.10
CA ALA A 108 11.55 19.03 3.05
C ALA A 108 12.48 18.70 1.87
N GLU A 109 13.31 19.66 1.45
CA GLU A 109 14.26 19.51 0.36
C GLU A 109 15.41 18.54 0.73
N GLU A 110 15.94 18.67 1.94
CA GLU A 110 17.04 17.82 2.45
C GLU A 110 16.61 16.36 2.67
N SER A 111 15.36 16.15 3.12
CA SER A 111 14.87 14.82 3.48
C SER A 111 14.52 13.96 2.28
N PHE A 112 14.29 14.55 1.10
CA PHE A 112 13.77 13.83 -0.06
C PHE A 112 14.84 13.13 -0.92
N VAL A 113 16.08 13.57 -0.88
CA VAL A 113 17.20 12.99 -1.65
C VAL A 113 17.46 11.52 -1.28
N LEU A 114 17.04 11.08 -0.09
CA LEU A 114 17.29 9.74 0.44
C LEU A 114 16.25 8.67 0.04
N VAL A 115 15.11 9.06 -0.55
CA VAL A 115 13.98 8.13 -0.79
C VAL A 115 14.14 7.37 -2.11
N GLU A 116 14.80 7.93 -3.10
CA GLU A 116 14.96 7.28 -4.41
C GLU A 116 15.81 6.00 -4.32
N GLU A 117 16.87 5.99 -3.53
CA GLU A 117 17.73 4.81 -3.29
C GLU A 117 16.96 3.69 -2.54
N LYS A 118 16.15 4.04 -1.54
CA LYS A 118 15.37 3.07 -0.77
C LYS A 118 14.27 2.39 -1.59
N LEU A 119 13.66 3.09 -2.54
CA LEU A 119 12.60 2.53 -3.37
C LEU A 119 13.12 1.40 -4.27
N GLU A 120 14.30 1.56 -4.86
CA GLU A 120 14.92 0.51 -5.67
C GLU A 120 15.28 -0.74 -4.86
N GLU A 121 15.78 -0.58 -3.64
CA GLU A 121 16.06 -1.70 -2.74
C GLU A 121 14.78 -2.44 -2.35
N HIS A 122 13.72 -1.73 -1.99
CA HIS A 122 12.44 -2.33 -1.65
C HIS A 122 11.80 -3.05 -2.83
N LEU A 123 11.91 -2.52 -4.05
CA LEU A 123 11.43 -3.19 -5.27
C LEU A 123 12.20 -4.50 -5.55
N LYS A 124 13.52 -4.52 -5.34
CA LYS A 124 14.34 -5.74 -5.47
C LYS A 124 13.92 -6.80 -4.44
N ILE A 125 13.76 -6.40 -3.18
CA ILE A 125 13.31 -7.30 -2.11
C ILE A 125 11.90 -7.84 -2.39
N ALA A 126 10.97 -6.98 -2.82
CA ALA A 126 9.61 -7.38 -3.17
C ALA A 126 9.57 -8.35 -4.35
N ALA A 127 10.39 -8.14 -5.38
CA ALA A 127 10.52 -9.05 -6.52
C ALA A 127 11.05 -10.43 -6.10
N ILE A 128 12.07 -10.46 -5.23
CA ILE A 128 12.62 -11.72 -4.68
C ILE A 128 11.56 -12.44 -3.84
N ALA A 129 10.87 -11.74 -2.95
CA ALA A 129 9.82 -12.31 -2.12
C ALA A 129 8.65 -12.86 -2.97
N ALA A 130 8.23 -12.14 -3.99
CA ALA A 130 7.17 -12.57 -4.91
C ALA A 130 7.56 -13.84 -5.68
N THR A 131 8.81 -13.92 -6.16
CA THR A 131 9.31 -15.10 -6.87
C THR A 131 9.41 -16.32 -5.96
N LEU A 132 9.86 -16.15 -4.72
CA LEU A 132 9.92 -17.22 -3.72
C LEU A 132 8.52 -17.73 -3.35
N LEU A 133 7.56 -16.83 -3.14
CA LEU A 133 6.16 -17.19 -2.88
C LEU A 133 5.52 -17.92 -4.05
N ALA A 134 5.74 -17.47 -5.28
CA ALA A 134 5.25 -18.14 -6.48
C ALA A 134 5.86 -19.54 -6.64
N HIS A 135 7.16 -19.68 -6.39
CA HIS A 135 7.87 -20.96 -6.42
C HIS A 135 7.32 -21.91 -5.33
N HIS A 136 7.15 -21.43 -4.11
CA HIS A 136 6.61 -22.21 -3.00
C HIS A 136 5.18 -22.71 -3.29
N ARG A 137 4.30 -21.85 -3.78
CA ARG A 137 2.94 -22.22 -4.20
C ARG A 137 2.95 -23.28 -5.31
N ARG A 138 3.85 -23.14 -6.29
CA ARG A 138 3.99 -24.11 -7.39
C ARG A 138 4.47 -25.48 -6.91
N ASN A 139 5.37 -25.53 -5.93
CA ASN A 139 5.85 -26.77 -5.34
C ASN A 139 4.79 -27.43 -4.46
N GLN A 140 4.02 -26.67 -3.69
CA GLN A 140 2.87 -27.20 -2.92
C GLN A 140 1.79 -27.79 -3.84
N ALA A 141 1.47 -27.13 -4.95
CA ALA A 141 0.53 -27.66 -5.94
C ALA A 141 1.03 -28.96 -6.59
N ARG A 142 2.35 -29.14 -6.75
CA ARG A 142 2.93 -30.39 -7.26
C ARG A 142 2.90 -31.53 -6.24
N SER A 143 3.04 -31.24 -4.96
CA SER A 143 3.01 -32.27 -3.90
C SER A 143 1.60 -32.80 -3.61
N THR A 144 0.54 -32.14 -4.05
CA THR A 144 -0.86 -32.61 -3.93
C THR A 144 -1.29 -33.52 -5.08
N ILE A 145 -0.48 -33.70 -6.12
CA ILE A 145 -0.74 -34.69 -7.16
C ILE A 145 -0.22 -36.04 -6.63
N THR A 146 -1.05 -36.72 -5.87
CA THR A 146 -0.82 -38.13 -5.51
C THR A 146 -0.82 -38.93 -6.81
N PRO A 147 0.25 -39.71 -7.12
CA PRO A 147 0.26 -40.54 -8.33
C PRO A 147 -0.94 -41.49 -8.24
N ALA A 148 -1.77 -41.46 -9.27
CA ALA A 148 -2.93 -42.34 -9.44
C ALA A 148 -2.45 -43.78 -9.69
N GLY A 149 -1.88 -44.43 -8.66
CA GLY A 149 -1.18 -45.72 -8.80
C GLY A 149 -1.47 -46.74 -7.67
N GLN A 150 -2.10 -46.32 -6.58
CA GLN A 150 -2.53 -47.28 -5.55
C GLN A 150 -3.99 -47.04 -5.19
N ARG A 151 -4.89 -47.51 -6.05
CA ARG A 151 -6.27 -47.75 -5.64
C ARG A 151 -6.22 -48.86 -4.59
N ARG A 152 -6.15 -48.50 -3.31
CA ARG A 152 -6.52 -49.43 -2.23
C ARG A 152 -7.90 -49.95 -2.58
N ALA A 153 -8.01 -51.27 -2.85
CA ALA A 153 -9.29 -51.89 -3.09
C ALA A 153 -10.18 -51.53 -1.90
N SER A 154 -11.31 -50.87 -2.15
CA SER A 154 -12.21 -50.47 -1.05
C SER A 154 -12.67 -51.73 -0.35
N ASN A 155 -12.75 -51.72 0.97
CA ASN A 155 -13.21 -52.85 1.80
C ASN A 155 -14.55 -53.41 1.33
N TRP A 156 -15.40 -52.56 0.78
CA TRP A 156 -16.66 -52.91 0.12
C TRP A 156 -16.47 -53.81 -1.09
N LYS A 157 -15.47 -53.57 -1.97
CA LYS A 157 -15.18 -54.44 -3.14
C LYS A 157 -14.58 -55.78 -2.73
N MET A 158 -13.78 -55.80 -1.67
CA MET A 158 -13.27 -57.07 -1.11
C MET A 158 -14.37 -57.90 -0.48
N PHE A 159 -15.31 -57.30 0.25
CA PHE A 159 -16.47 -57.99 0.86
C PHE A 159 -17.39 -58.60 -0.21
N GLY A 160 -17.61 -57.92 -1.33
CA GLY A 160 -18.42 -58.45 -2.45
C GLY A 160 -17.78 -59.66 -3.11
N ARG A 161 -16.44 -59.67 -3.29
CA ARG A 161 -15.70 -60.84 -3.84
C ARG A 161 -15.71 -62.03 -2.89
N TRP A 162 -15.60 -61.79 -1.59
CA TRP A 162 -15.60 -62.86 -0.58
C TRP A 162 -16.98 -63.58 -0.49
N ARG A 163 -18.06 -62.85 -0.75
CA ARG A 163 -19.43 -63.40 -0.75
C ARG A 163 -19.73 -64.24 -1.99
N MET A 164 -19.04 -63.99 -3.13
CA MET A 164 -19.18 -64.80 -4.35
C MET A 164 -18.43 -66.13 -4.31
N LEU A 165 -17.40 -66.25 -3.48
CA LEU A 165 -16.59 -67.46 -3.34
C LEU A 165 -17.14 -68.49 -2.34
N ARG A 166 -18.29 -68.21 -1.71
CA ARG A 166 -18.98 -69.07 -0.74
C ARG A 166 -20.29 -69.62 -1.25
N ARG A 167 -20.43 -69.71 -2.59
CA ARG A 167 -21.55 -70.48 -3.21
C ARG A 167 -21.00 -71.70 -3.94
#